data_34dd5dcdaef4c0326e69ead86cf002cc
#
_entry.id   34dd5dcdaef4c0326e69ead86cf002cc
#
_cell.length_a   1.000
_cell.length_b   1.000
_cell.length_c   1.000
_cell.angle_alpha   90.00
_cell.angle_beta   90.00
_cell.angle_gamma   90.00
#
_symmetry.space_group_name_H-M   'P 1'
#
loop_
_entity.id
_entity.type
_entity.pdbx_description
1 polymer ?
#
loop_
_entity_poly.entity_id
_entity_poly.type
_entity_poly.pdbx_seq_one_letter_code
_entity_poly.pdbx_strand_id
1 'polypeptide(L)'
;KYNTQDEMLGALKGFRDRKIPVDNIVLDWNHWPENAWGSHEFDKARFPDPKAMVDSIHAMHGRMMISVWPKFYVTTEHFKEFDKNGWMYQQSVRDSLKDWVGPGYHYGFYDAYEPDARKLFWKQMYEHYYPLGIDAWWMDASEPNVRDCTDLEYRKALCGPTALGSSTEFFNAYALMNAEAIYDGQRGVDNNKRVFLLTRSGFAGLQRYSTATWSGDIGTRWEDMKAQISAGLNFAMSGIPYWTMDIGGFCVENRYVAGQKQWNATKTENADYKEWRELNARWYQFGAFVPLYRAHGQYPFREIWEIAPEGHPAYQSVVYYTKLRYNMMPYIYSLAGMTWFNDYTIMRPLVMDFTADTQVNNIGDQYMFGPSFMVSPVYRYGDRSREIYFPQAEG
;
A
#
# COMPACT_ATOMS: atom_id res chain seq x y z
N LYS A 1 4.79 -11.17 3.65
CA LYS A 1 3.69 -11.74 2.86
C LYS A 1 3.33 -13.13 3.32
N TYR A 2 2.08 -13.54 3.13
CA TYR A 2 1.62 -14.90 3.40
C TYR A 2 1.93 -15.81 2.21
N ASN A 3 2.46 -16.99 2.48
CA ASN A 3 2.86 -17.93 1.45
C ASN A 3 1.78 -18.99 1.17
N THR A 4 0.86 -19.18 2.12
CA THR A 4 -0.21 -20.18 2.03
C THR A 4 -1.55 -19.62 2.48
N GLN A 5 -2.62 -20.31 2.09
CA GLN A 5 -3.97 -20.03 2.55
C GLN A 5 -4.07 -20.10 4.09
N ASP A 6 -3.44 -21.10 4.70
CA ASP A 6 -3.47 -21.29 6.16
C ASP A 6 -2.74 -20.19 6.92
N GLU A 7 -1.59 -19.71 6.39
CA GLU A 7 -0.90 -18.57 6.99
C GLU A 7 -1.78 -17.31 7.00
N MET A 8 -2.47 -17.05 5.90
CA MET A 8 -3.36 -15.90 5.78
C MET A 8 -4.54 -15.98 6.73
N LEU A 9 -5.22 -17.13 6.77
CA LEU A 9 -6.36 -17.36 7.69
C LEU A 9 -5.90 -17.35 9.15
N GLY A 10 -4.73 -17.94 9.44
CA GLY A 10 -4.13 -17.96 10.78
C GLY A 10 -3.81 -16.55 11.30
N ALA A 11 -3.31 -15.66 10.43
CA ALA A 11 -3.04 -14.28 10.81
C ALA A 11 -4.34 -13.54 11.18
N LEU A 12 -5.38 -13.61 10.34
CA LEU A 12 -6.67 -12.97 10.65
C LEU A 12 -7.30 -13.55 11.94
N LYS A 13 -7.27 -14.87 12.08
CA LYS A 13 -7.72 -15.53 13.31
C LYS A 13 -6.94 -15.06 14.54
N GLY A 14 -5.62 -14.88 14.42
CA GLY A 14 -4.77 -14.36 15.47
C GLY A 14 -5.20 -12.99 15.99
N PHE A 15 -5.64 -12.08 15.11
CA PHE A 15 -6.23 -10.80 15.51
C PHE A 15 -7.58 -10.98 16.23
N ARG A 16 -8.44 -11.87 15.73
CA ARG A 16 -9.74 -12.15 16.36
C ARG A 16 -9.60 -12.75 17.76
N ASP A 17 -8.74 -13.75 17.91
CA ASP A 17 -8.47 -14.42 19.19
C ASP A 17 -7.97 -13.44 20.27
N ARG A 18 -7.19 -12.43 19.86
CA ARG A 18 -6.66 -11.38 20.77
C ARG A 18 -7.59 -10.18 20.90
N LYS A 19 -8.75 -10.19 20.25
CA LYS A 19 -9.70 -9.07 20.23
C LYS A 19 -9.04 -7.76 19.79
N ILE A 20 -8.12 -7.86 18.82
CA ILE A 20 -7.52 -6.72 18.16
C ILE A 20 -8.31 -6.46 16.87
N PRO A 21 -8.88 -5.27 16.69
CA PRO A 21 -9.67 -4.98 15.51
C PRO A 21 -8.79 -4.91 14.26
N VAL A 22 -9.29 -5.45 13.16
CA VAL A 22 -8.72 -5.37 11.81
C VAL A 22 -9.85 -5.57 10.81
N ASP A 23 -9.89 -4.75 9.75
CA ASP A 23 -10.94 -4.79 8.73
C ASP A 23 -10.53 -5.60 7.51
N ASN A 24 -9.26 -5.55 7.15
CA ASN A 24 -8.78 -6.07 5.89
C ASN A 24 -7.48 -6.84 6.07
N ILE A 25 -7.36 -7.94 5.32
CA ILE A 25 -6.11 -8.69 5.16
C ILE A 25 -5.71 -8.66 3.68
N VAL A 26 -4.40 -8.59 3.42
CA VAL A 26 -3.89 -8.40 2.06
C VAL A 26 -3.11 -9.62 1.61
N LEU A 27 -3.46 -10.15 0.45
CA LEU A 27 -2.65 -11.15 -0.24
C LEU A 27 -1.73 -10.45 -1.25
N ASP A 28 -0.46 -10.49 -0.95
CA ASP A 28 0.60 -9.92 -1.77
C ASP A 28 0.86 -10.77 -3.04
N TRP A 29 1.76 -10.28 -3.92
CA TRP A 29 2.20 -11.02 -5.09
C TRP A 29 2.76 -12.41 -4.71
N ASN A 30 2.96 -13.29 -5.70
CA ASN A 30 3.44 -14.66 -5.51
C ASN A 30 2.38 -15.65 -4.99
N HIS A 31 1.09 -15.36 -5.17
CA HIS A 31 0.03 -16.34 -4.92
C HIS A 31 -0.22 -17.28 -6.12
N TRP A 32 0.33 -16.94 -7.28
CA TRP A 32 0.32 -17.75 -8.51
C TRP A 32 1.49 -18.75 -8.57
N PRO A 33 1.46 -19.74 -9.50
CA PRO A 33 2.63 -20.56 -9.80
C PRO A 33 3.84 -19.70 -10.21
N GLU A 34 5.05 -20.13 -9.86
CA GLU A 34 6.28 -19.32 -10.02
C GLU A 34 6.46 -18.72 -11.41
N ASN A 35 6.11 -19.47 -12.47
CA ASN A 35 6.26 -19.07 -13.86
C ASN A 35 5.01 -18.40 -14.46
N ALA A 36 4.04 -17.99 -13.64
CA ALA A 36 2.72 -17.56 -14.09
C ALA A 36 2.31 -16.16 -13.62
N TRP A 37 3.29 -15.26 -13.46
CA TRP A 37 2.99 -13.87 -13.12
C TRP A 37 2.06 -13.23 -14.15
N GLY A 38 0.93 -12.67 -13.71
CA GLY A 38 -0.10 -12.09 -14.56
C GLY A 38 -1.17 -13.08 -15.07
N SER A 39 -1.09 -14.37 -14.71
CA SER A 39 -2.15 -15.34 -15.04
C SER A 39 -3.44 -15.12 -14.27
N HIS A 40 -3.38 -14.39 -13.16
CA HIS A 40 -4.47 -14.22 -12.18
C HIS A 40 -4.97 -15.55 -11.59
N GLU A 41 -4.13 -16.57 -11.59
CA GLU A 41 -4.42 -17.88 -11.00
C GLU A 41 -3.83 -18.01 -9.60
N PHE A 42 -4.28 -19.02 -8.86
CA PHE A 42 -3.69 -19.38 -7.57
C PHE A 42 -2.88 -20.67 -7.72
N ASP A 43 -1.72 -20.71 -7.07
CA ASP A 43 -0.96 -21.94 -6.91
C ASP A 43 -1.75 -22.91 -6.02
N LYS A 44 -2.22 -23.99 -6.61
CA LYS A 44 -3.12 -24.96 -5.95
C LYS A 44 -2.48 -25.68 -4.76
N ALA A 45 -1.15 -25.80 -4.72
CA ALA A 45 -0.46 -26.42 -3.59
C ALA A 45 -0.48 -25.53 -2.36
N ARG A 46 -0.42 -24.22 -2.56
CA ARG A 46 -0.37 -23.21 -1.50
C ARG A 46 -1.74 -22.61 -1.18
N PHE A 47 -2.59 -22.49 -2.15
CA PHE A 47 -3.94 -21.95 -2.07
C PHE A 47 -4.92 -22.94 -2.72
N PRO A 48 -5.23 -24.06 -2.03
CA PRO A 48 -6.01 -25.17 -2.64
C PRO A 48 -7.46 -24.76 -2.92
N ASP A 49 -8.06 -23.89 -2.14
CA ASP A 49 -9.42 -23.40 -2.32
C ASP A 49 -9.52 -21.88 -2.03
N PRO A 50 -9.19 -21.03 -3.01
CA PRO A 50 -9.25 -19.58 -2.84
C PRO A 50 -10.66 -19.06 -2.51
N LYS A 51 -11.72 -19.70 -3.01
CA LYS A 51 -13.10 -19.31 -2.70
C LYS A 51 -13.43 -19.54 -1.23
N ALA A 52 -13.14 -20.74 -0.72
CA ALA A 52 -13.32 -21.04 0.70
C ALA A 52 -12.46 -20.15 1.61
N MET A 53 -11.24 -19.78 1.17
CA MET A 53 -10.38 -18.82 1.87
C MET A 53 -11.07 -17.47 2.02
N VAL A 54 -11.57 -16.89 0.92
CA VAL A 54 -12.28 -15.60 0.94
C VAL A 54 -13.55 -15.67 1.78
N ASP A 55 -14.33 -16.74 1.64
CA ASP A 55 -15.56 -16.95 2.45
C ASP A 55 -15.24 -17.03 3.95
N SER A 56 -14.11 -17.68 4.30
CA SER A 56 -13.64 -17.76 5.70
C SER A 56 -13.20 -16.38 6.24
N ILE A 57 -12.56 -15.57 5.41
CA ILE A 57 -12.21 -14.19 5.76
C ILE A 57 -13.49 -13.37 6.03
N HIS A 58 -14.49 -13.48 5.15
CA HIS A 58 -15.77 -12.80 5.31
C HIS A 58 -16.53 -13.29 6.55
N ALA A 59 -16.52 -14.59 6.82
CA ALA A 59 -17.13 -15.16 8.03
C ALA A 59 -16.49 -14.65 9.33
N MET A 60 -15.18 -14.32 9.27
CA MET A 60 -14.48 -13.66 10.36
C MET A 60 -14.65 -12.13 10.36
N HIS A 61 -15.60 -11.58 9.60
CA HIS A 61 -15.84 -10.14 9.44
C HIS A 61 -14.60 -9.38 8.93
N GLY A 62 -13.80 -10.01 8.09
CA GLY A 62 -12.69 -9.40 7.37
C GLY A 62 -13.05 -9.09 5.92
N ARG A 63 -12.20 -8.31 5.27
CA ARG A 63 -12.18 -8.06 3.84
C ARG A 63 -10.86 -8.52 3.26
N MET A 64 -10.84 -8.81 1.97
CA MET A 64 -9.62 -9.24 1.29
C MET A 64 -9.24 -8.27 0.19
N MET A 65 -8.02 -7.74 0.27
CA MET A 65 -7.34 -7.05 -0.83
C MET A 65 -6.34 -8.00 -1.48
N ILE A 66 -6.22 -7.96 -2.79
CA ILE A 66 -5.26 -8.77 -3.53
C ILE A 66 -4.34 -7.91 -4.38
N SER A 67 -3.07 -8.28 -4.44
CA SER A 67 -2.07 -7.62 -5.28
C SER A 67 -2.31 -7.93 -6.76
N VAL A 68 -2.41 -6.88 -7.56
CA VAL A 68 -2.55 -6.94 -9.02
C VAL A 68 -1.52 -6.02 -9.66
N TRP A 69 -0.59 -6.62 -10.39
CA TRP A 69 0.45 -5.90 -11.11
C TRP A 69 0.06 -5.75 -12.57
N PRO A 70 0.41 -4.65 -13.24
CA PRO A 70 0.24 -4.54 -14.68
C PRO A 70 1.33 -5.30 -15.47
N LYS A 71 1.90 -6.34 -14.89
CA LYS A 71 3.04 -7.14 -15.36
C LYS A 71 2.61 -8.55 -15.70
N PHE A 72 3.11 -9.05 -16.82
CA PHE A 72 2.77 -10.37 -17.35
C PHE A 72 4.03 -11.09 -17.84
N TYR A 73 4.18 -12.38 -17.48
CA TYR A 73 5.19 -13.23 -18.09
C TYR A 73 4.76 -13.64 -19.50
N VAL A 74 5.70 -13.65 -20.44
CA VAL A 74 5.44 -13.95 -21.85
C VAL A 74 4.82 -15.33 -22.09
N THR A 75 4.97 -16.25 -21.14
CA THR A 75 4.43 -17.61 -21.18
C THR A 75 2.94 -17.67 -20.85
N THR A 76 2.37 -16.64 -20.22
CA THR A 76 0.96 -16.64 -19.81
C THR A 76 0.02 -16.37 -20.98
N GLU A 77 -1.17 -16.97 -20.96
CA GLU A 77 -2.19 -16.70 -21.97
C GLU A 77 -2.64 -15.23 -21.94
N HIS A 78 -2.68 -14.63 -20.76
CA HIS A 78 -3.00 -13.20 -20.59
C HIS A 78 -2.00 -12.29 -21.31
N PHE A 79 -0.69 -12.57 -21.23
CA PHE A 79 0.30 -11.84 -22.03
C PHE A 79 0.02 -11.97 -23.51
N LYS A 80 -0.18 -13.20 -24.02
CA LYS A 80 -0.42 -13.47 -25.43
C LYS A 80 -1.67 -12.76 -25.96
N GLU A 81 -2.71 -12.65 -25.13
CA GLU A 81 -3.94 -11.94 -25.48
C GLU A 81 -3.70 -10.44 -25.67
N PHE A 82 -2.92 -9.79 -24.82
CA PHE A 82 -2.49 -8.40 -24.99
C PHE A 82 -1.55 -8.26 -26.20
N ASP A 83 -0.57 -9.13 -26.31
CA ASP A 83 0.47 -9.07 -27.35
C ASP A 83 -0.10 -9.20 -28.76
N LYS A 84 -1.06 -10.10 -28.96
CA LYS A 84 -1.77 -10.30 -30.22
C LYS A 84 -2.42 -9.02 -30.75
N ASN A 85 -2.83 -8.14 -29.85
CA ASN A 85 -3.46 -6.86 -30.19
C ASN A 85 -2.48 -5.68 -30.24
N GLY A 86 -1.19 -5.92 -29.96
CA GLY A 86 -0.16 -4.88 -29.92
C GLY A 86 -0.25 -3.99 -28.69
N TRP A 87 -0.84 -4.48 -27.60
CA TRP A 87 -1.10 -3.72 -26.37
C TRP A 87 -0.07 -3.98 -25.24
N MET A 88 1.04 -4.66 -25.56
CA MET A 88 2.14 -4.86 -24.63
C MET A 88 3.33 -3.97 -24.97
N TYR A 89 3.97 -3.40 -23.96
CA TYR A 89 5.28 -2.77 -24.15
C TYR A 89 6.32 -3.83 -24.47
N GLN A 90 6.99 -3.69 -25.62
CA GLN A 90 7.85 -4.74 -26.18
C GLN A 90 9.33 -4.58 -25.85
N GLN A 91 9.76 -3.42 -25.34
CA GLN A 91 11.19 -3.18 -25.16
C GLN A 91 11.84 -4.12 -24.17
N SER A 92 11.15 -4.45 -23.06
CA SER A 92 11.66 -5.43 -22.07
C SER A 92 11.89 -6.81 -22.68
N VAL A 93 11.01 -7.24 -23.60
CA VAL A 93 11.11 -8.53 -24.29
C VAL A 93 12.26 -8.48 -25.32
N ARG A 94 12.35 -7.41 -26.11
CA ARG A 94 13.44 -7.23 -27.08
C ARG A 94 14.81 -7.20 -26.42
N ASP A 95 14.92 -6.56 -25.27
CA ASP A 95 16.15 -6.47 -24.49
C ASP A 95 16.43 -7.73 -23.65
N SER A 96 15.57 -8.75 -23.80
CA SER A 96 15.68 -10.01 -23.04
C SER A 96 15.78 -9.83 -21.53
N LEU A 97 15.07 -8.83 -20.98
CA LEU A 97 15.05 -8.59 -19.55
C LEU A 97 14.42 -9.78 -18.83
N LYS A 98 15.05 -10.15 -17.74
CA LYS A 98 14.59 -11.23 -16.86
C LYS A 98 14.15 -10.67 -15.51
N ASP A 99 13.09 -11.24 -15.00
CA ASP A 99 12.61 -11.01 -13.66
C ASP A 99 13.55 -11.58 -12.60
N TRP A 100 13.44 -11.13 -11.36
CA TRP A 100 14.23 -11.62 -10.22
C TRP A 100 13.69 -12.93 -9.62
N VAL A 101 12.51 -13.38 -10.05
CA VAL A 101 11.85 -14.58 -9.51
C VAL A 101 12.40 -15.83 -10.16
N GLY A 102 12.74 -16.87 -9.35
CA GLY A 102 13.23 -18.15 -9.81
C GLY A 102 14.47 -18.02 -10.71
N PRO A 103 14.50 -18.72 -11.87
CA PRO A 103 15.62 -18.64 -12.82
C PRO A 103 15.60 -17.32 -13.64
N GLY A 104 14.53 -16.50 -13.50
CA GLY A 104 14.26 -15.30 -14.27
C GLY A 104 13.39 -15.59 -15.49
N TYR A 105 12.26 -14.91 -15.60
CA TYR A 105 11.27 -15.02 -16.66
C TYR A 105 11.20 -13.73 -17.47
N HIS A 106 10.99 -13.83 -18.79
CA HIS A 106 10.75 -12.67 -19.64
C HIS A 106 9.34 -12.14 -19.40
N TYR A 107 9.18 -10.82 -19.43
CA TYR A 107 7.94 -10.17 -19.05
C TYR A 107 7.75 -8.84 -19.78
N GLY A 108 6.52 -8.36 -19.75
CA GLY A 108 6.13 -7.03 -20.20
C GLY A 108 5.03 -6.44 -19.32
N PHE A 109 4.79 -5.16 -19.52
CA PHE A 109 3.66 -4.43 -18.95
C PHE A 109 2.69 -4.07 -20.08
N TYR A 110 1.38 -4.08 -19.81
CA TYR A 110 0.41 -3.67 -20.80
C TYR A 110 0.35 -2.15 -20.95
N ASP A 111 -0.05 -1.66 -22.11
CA ASP A 111 -0.27 -0.24 -22.35
C ASP A 111 -1.61 0.22 -21.77
N ALA A 112 -1.58 0.80 -20.58
CA ALA A 112 -2.79 1.29 -19.91
C ALA A 112 -3.41 2.52 -20.59
N TYR A 113 -2.73 3.15 -21.54
CA TYR A 113 -3.29 4.26 -22.33
C TYR A 113 -4.22 3.79 -23.44
N GLU A 114 -4.14 2.51 -23.84
CA GLU A 114 -5.04 1.92 -24.81
C GLU A 114 -6.37 1.52 -24.13
N PRO A 115 -7.52 2.11 -24.53
CA PRO A 115 -8.81 1.85 -23.89
C PRO A 115 -9.25 0.38 -23.91
N ASP A 116 -8.99 -0.33 -25.00
CA ASP A 116 -9.39 -1.73 -25.10
C ASP A 116 -8.43 -2.64 -24.31
N ALA A 117 -7.17 -2.26 -24.13
CA ALA A 117 -6.26 -2.93 -23.21
C ALA A 117 -6.72 -2.78 -21.75
N ARG A 118 -7.23 -1.62 -21.34
CA ARG A 118 -7.84 -1.43 -20.02
C ARG A 118 -9.03 -2.36 -19.78
N LYS A 119 -9.92 -2.47 -20.79
CA LYS A 119 -11.07 -3.40 -20.73
C LYS A 119 -10.62 -4.85 -20.61
N LEU A 120 -9.57 -5.22 -21.36
CA LEU A 120 -9.01 -6.57 -21.29
C LEU A 120 -8.38 -6.86 -19.92
N PHE A 121 -7.64 -5.90 -19.34
CA PHE A 121 -7.08 -6.04 -18.00
C PHE A 121 -8.17 -6.33 -16.96
N TRP A 122 -9.22 -5.52 -16.96
CA TRP A 122 -10.36 -5.77 -16.07
C TRP A 122 -11.04 -7.10 -16.36
N LYS A 123 -11.27 -7.46 -17.62
CA LYS A 123 -11.89 -8.75 -17.99
C LYS A 123 -11.11 -9.93 -17.37
N GLN A 124 -9.79 -9.94 -17.48
CA GLN A 124 -8.94 -10.99 -16.91
C GLN A 124 -9.04 -11.05 -15.37
N MET A 125 -9.07 -9.88 -14.69
CA MET A 125 -9.28 -9.82 -13.24
C MET A 125 -10.71 -10.26 -12.85
N TYR A 126 -11.70 -9.87 -13.64
CA TYR A 126 -13.10 -10.23 -13.42
C TYR A 126 -13.30 -11.75 -13.52
N GLU A 127 -12.75 -12.39 -14.52
CA GLU A 127 -12.93 -13.83 -14.74
C GLU A 127 -12.25 -14.69 -13.66
N HIS A 128 -11.14 -14.24 -13.09
CA HIS A 128 -10.32 -15.03 -12.16
C HIS A 128 -10.49 -14.66 -10.69
N TYR A 129 -10.63 -13.37 -10.36
CA TYR A 129 -10.62 -12.91 -8.98
C TYR A 129 -11.98 -12.43 -8.47
N TYR A 130 -12.72 -11.70 -9.31
CA TYR A 130 -13.96 -11.07 -8.86
C TYR A 130 -15.01 -12.07 -8.35
N PRO A 131 -15.24 -13.25 -8.99
CA PRO A 131 -16.21 -14.25 -8.54
C PRO A 131 -15.84 -14.90 -7.20
N LEU A 132 -14.56 -14.81 -6.79
CA LEU A 132 -14.11 -15.30 -5.49
C LEU A 132 -14.62 -14.43 -4.34
N GLY A 133 -15.02 -13.18 -4.62
CA GLY A 133 -15.48 -12.24 -3.62
C GLY A 133 -14.41 -11.28 -3.12
N ILE A 134 -13.31 -11.09 -3.86
CA ILE A 134 -12.26 -10.11 -3.54
C ILE A 134 -12.88 -8.72 -3.36
N ASP A 135 -12.45 -7.99 -2.33
CA ASP A 135 -13.04 -6.72 -1.92
C ASP A 135 -12.30 -5.49 -2.42
N ALA A 136 -11.00 -5.60 -2.64
CA ALA A 136 -10.15 -4.46 -2.98
C ALA A 136 -8.92 -4.89 -3.79
N TRP A 137 -8.30 -3.95 -4.50
CA TRP A 137 -7.23 -4.18 -5.44
C TRP A 137 -5.98 -3.39 -5.07
N TRP A 138 -4.85 -4.07 -4.95
CA TRP A 138 -3.56 -3.44 -4.68
C TRP A 138 -2.75 -3.38 -5.97
N MET A 139 -2.70 -2.18 -6.55
CA MET A 139 -2.03 -1.86 -7.81
C MET A 139 -0.55 -1.56 -7.56
N ASP A 140 0.23 -2.59 -7.32
CA ASP A 140 1.67 -2.44 -7.14
C ASP A 140 2.39 -2.21 -8.48
N ALA A 141 3.57 -1.61 -8.45
CA ALA A 141 4.41 -1.31 -9.61
C ALA A 141 3.77 -0.43 -10.70
N SER A 142 2.75 0.36 -10.35
CA SER A 142 1.99 1.20 -11.30
C SER A 142 2.63 2.54 -11.61
N GLU A 143 3.96 2.69 -11.43
CA GLU A 143 4.73 3.91 -11.83
C GLU A 143 4.79 4.16 -13.35
N PRO A 144 4.95 3.20 -14.28
CA PRO A 144 5.15 1.75 -14.22
C PRO A 144 6.61 1.35 -13.90
N ASN A 145 6.77 0.43 -12.97
CA ASN A 145 8.08 -0.07 -12.58
C ASN A 145 8.45 -1.34 -13.36
N VAL A 146 8.72 -1.18 -14.64
CA VAL A 146 9.11 -2.33 -15.49
C VAL A 146 10.45 -2.90 -15.05
N ARG A 147 11.38 -2.07 -14.60
CA ARG A 147 12.68 -2.49 -14.07
C ARG A 147 13.11 -1.60 -12.92
N ASP A 148 13.44 -2.22 -11.80
CA ASP A 148 14.01 -1.52 -10.64
C ASP A 148 15.40 -0.95 -10.94
N CYS A 149 15.75 0.12 -10.23
CA CYS A 149 17.10 0.71 -10.19
C CYS A 149 17.67 1.03 -11.57
N THR A 150 16.83 1.41 -12.55
CA THR A 150 17.29 1.86 -13.87
C THR A 150 17.11 3.38 -14.02
N ASP A 151 17.87 3.96 -14.95
CA ASP A 151 17.72 5.38 -15.25
C ASP A 151 16.36 5.71 -15.87
N LEU A 152 15.97 6.98 -15.78
CA LEU A 152 14.65 7.43 -16.20
C LEU A 152 14.44 7.28 -17.72
N GLU A 153 15.44 7.55 -18.53
CA GLU A 153 15.32 7.48 -19.99
C GLU A 153 15.13 6.03 -20.46
N TYR A 154 15.85 5.10 -19.87
CA TYR A 154 15.62 3.68 -20.17
C TYR A 154 14.26 3.21 -19.68
N ARG A 155 13.80 3.68 -18.52
CA ARG A 155 12.47 3.37 -18.00
C ARG A 155 11.36 3.87 -18.94
N LYS A 156 11.50 5.08 -19.49
CA LYS A 156 10.61 5.60 -20.53
C LYS A 156 10.64 4.74 -21.79
N ALA A 157 11.82 4.30 -22.24
CA ALA A 157 11.95 3.42 -23.38
C ALA A 157 11.25 2.07 -23.16
N LEU A 158 11.32 1.51 -21.93
CA LEU A 158 10.63 0.28 -21.55
C LEU A 158 9.10 0.40 -21.58
N CYS A 159 8.55 1.61 -21.44
CA CYS A 159 7.12 1.89 -21.30
C CYS A 159 6.54 2.68 -22.49
N GLY A 160 7.10 2.50 -23.67
CA GLY A 160 6.64 3.24 -24.84
C GLY A 160 6.97 2.59 -26.19
N PRO A 161 6.43 3.20 -27.28
CA PRO A 161 5.45 4.29 -27.25
C PRO A 161 4.12 3.83 -26.63
N THR A 162 3.36 4.79 -26.08
CA THR A 162 2.00 4.54 -25.58
C THR A 162 0.98 4.75 -26.72
N ALA A 163 -0.25 4.29 -26.56
CA ALA A 163 -1.34 4.52 -27.51
C ALA A 163 -1.62 6.03 -27.75
N LEU A 164 -1.24 6.89 -26.78
CA LEU A 164 -1.42 8.33 -26.90
C LEU A 164 -0.19 9.06 -27.45
N GLY A 165 0.96 8.38 -27.56
CA GLY A 165 2.19 8.99 -28.06
C GLY A 165 3.43 8.66 -27.22
N SER A 166 4.35 9.61 -27.10
CA SER A 166 5.62 9.42 -26.43
C SER A 166 5.49 9.15 -24.93
N SER A 167 6.20 8.15 -24.42
CA SER A 167 6.31 7.93 -22.98
C SER A 167 6.97 9.10 -22.24
N THR A 168 7.75 9.95 -22.91
CA THR A 168 8.26 11.19 -22.32
C THR A 168 7.15 12.12 -21.85
N GLU A 169 6.03 12.16 -22.58
CA GLU A 169 4.86 12.96 -22.24
C GLU A 169 3.94 12.25 -21.22
N PHE A 170 3.73 10.96 -21.40
CA PHE A 170 2.66 10.24 -20.70
C PHE A 170 3.15 9.36 -19.54
N PHE A 171 4.45 9.12 -19.35
CA PHE A 171 4.99 8.16 -18.41
C PHE A 171 4.39 8.26 -16.97
N ASN A 172 4.28 9.48 -16.45
CA ASN A 172 3.84 9.69 -15.05
C ASN A 172 2.35 9.46 -14.80
N ALA A 173 1.52 9.41 -15.85
CA ALA A 173 0.07 9.24 -15.71
C ALA A 173 -0.37 7.76 -15.76
N TYR A 174 0.56 6.81 -15.81
CA TYR A 174 0.24 5.39 -15.95
C TYR A 174 -0.67 4.89 -14.82
N ALA A 175 -0.38 5.25 -13.57
CA ALA A 175 -1.19 4.86 -12.42
C ALA A 175 -2.65 5.34 -12.55
N LEU A 176 -2.86 6.53 -13.10
CA LEU A 176 -4.20 7.07 -13.34
C LEU A 176 -4.98 6.21 -14.33
N MET A 177 -4.35 5.83 -15.45
CA MET A 177 -4.98 4.99 -16.48
C MET A 177 -5.22 3.56 -15.98
N ASN A 178 -4.28 3.01 -15.23
CA ASN A 178 -4.44 1.69 -14.64
C ASN A 178 -5.53 1.66 -13.55
N ALA A 179 -5.69 2.73 -12.78
CA ALA A 179 -6.79 2.88 -11.82
C ALA A 179 -8.15 2.98 -12.52
N GLU A 180 -8.24 3.74 -13.62
CA GLU A 180 -9.44 3.82 -14.46
C GLU A 180 -9.86 2.43 -14.96
N ALA A 181 -8.92 1.60 -15.42
CA ALA A 181 -9.20 0.25 -15.91
C ALA A 181 -9.99 -0.59 -14.89
N ILE A 182 -9.55 -0.56 -13.63
CA ILE A 182 -10.17 -1.37 -12.56
C ILE A 182 -11.45 -0.71 -12.07
N TYR A 183 -11.43 0.60 -11.86
CA TYR A 183 -12.59 1.34 -11.34
C TYR A 183 -13.77 1.25 -12.29
N ASP A 184 -13.60 1.61 -13.56
CA ASP A 184 -14.68 1.59 -14.55
C ASP A 184 -15.13 0.16 -14.84
N GLY A 185 -14.18 -0.78 -14.88
CA GLY A 185 -14.49 -2.18 -15.06
C GLY A 185 -15.37 -2.73 -13.94
N GLN A 186 -15.01 -2.52 -12.68
CA GLN A 186 -15.83 -2.97 -11.55
C GLN A 186 -17.17 -2.26 -11.48
N ARG A 187 -17.20 -0.93 -11.68
CA ARG A 187 -18.45 -0.17 -11.69
C ARG A 187 -19.38 -0.60 -12.81
N GLY A 188 -18.84 -1.05 -13.92
CA GLY A 188 -19.60 -1.59 -15.05
C GLY A 188 -20.30 -2.92 -14.74
N VAL A 189 -19.77 -3.74 -13.84
CA VAL A 189 -20.37 -5.02 -13.46
C VAL A 189 -21.17 -4.97 -12.17
N ASP A 190 -20.78 -4.13 -11.22
CA ASP A 190 -21.50 -3.95 -9.94
C ASP A 190 -21.42 -2.50 -9.46
N ASN A 191 -22.49 -1.77 -9.68
CA ASN A 191 -22.58 -0.37 -9.29
C ASN A 191 -22.94 -0.17 -7.81
N ASN A 192 -23.30 -1.24 -7.08
CA ASN A 192 -23.66 -1.20 -5.66
C ASN A 192 -22.46 -1.44 -4.75
N LYS A 193 -21.41 -2.12 -5.24
CA LYS A 193 -20.19 -2.37 -4.48
C LYS A 193 -19.21 -1.20 -4.70
N ARG A 194 -18.76 -0.59 -3.61
CA ARG A 194 -17.70 0.44 -3.68
C ARG A 194 -16.39 -0.18 -4.18
N VAL A 195 -15.69 0.54 -5.04
CA VAL A 195 -14.33 0.20 -5.46
C VAL A 195 -13.35 0.72 -4.42
N PHE A 196 -12.33 -0.05 -4.11
CA PHE A 196 -11.19 0.41 -3.32
C PHE A 196 -9.89 -0.04 -3.97
N LEU A 197 -9.06 0.94 -4.31
CA LEU A 197 -7.76 0.76 -4.93
C LEU A 197 -6.66 1.28 -4.01
N LEU A 198 -5.52 0.61 -4.02
CA LEU A 198 -4.28 1.09 -3.41
C LEU A 198 -3.19 1.04 -4.48
N THR A 199 -2.53 2.18 -4.77
CA THR A 199 -1.49 2.27 -5.79
C THR A 199 -0.18 2.85 -5.25
N ARG A 200 0.97 2.35 -5.76
CA ARG A 200 2.30 2.82 -5.34
C ARG A 200 2.69 4.18 -5.91
N SER A 201 1.95 4.69 -6.86
CA SER A 201 2.21 6.00 -7.46
C SER A 201 0.94 6.82 -7.59
N GLY A 202 1.09 8.13 -7.65
CA GLY A 202 0.00 9.07 -7.77
C GLY A 202 0.15 10.00 -8.96
N PHE A 203 -0.99 10.45 -9.50
CA PHE A 203 -1.07 11.49 -10.50
C PHE A 203 -2.33 12.33 -10.27
N ALA A 204 -2.32 13.59 -10.73
CA ALA A 204 -3.47 14.48 -10.59
C ALA A 204 -4.76 13.85 -11.16
N GLY A 205 -5.82 13.85 -10.36
CA GLY A 205 -7.11 13.24 -10.73
C GLY A 205 -7.31 11.80 -10.27
N LEU A 206 -6.31 11.17 -9.63
CA LEU A 206 -6.39 9.77 -9.18
C LEU A 206 -7.53 9.54 -8.17
N GLN A 207 -7.88 10.55 -7.37
CA GLN A 207 -8.98 10.50 -6.41
C GLN A 207 -10.34 10.16 -7.04
N ARG A 208 -10.53 10.40 -8.35
CA ARG A 208 -11.76 10.04 -9.08
C ARG A 208 -12.03 8.54 -9.09
N TYR A 209 -11.00 7.73 -8.94
CA TYR A 209 -11.06 6.27 -9.06
C TYR A 209 -11.01 5.56 -7.72
N SER A 210 -11.49 6.20 -6.62
CA SER A 210 -11.52 5.61 -5.27
C SER A 210 -10.19 5.04 -4.81
N THR A 211 -9.11 5.75 -5.08
CA THR A 211 -7.75 5.28 -4.91
C THR A 211 -7.07 5.94 -3.72
N ALA A 212 -6.43 5.12 -2.89
CA ALA A 212 -5.42 5.54 -1.93
C ALA A 212 -4.02 5.30 -2.53
N THR A 213 -3.03 6.09 -2.11
CA THR A 213 -1.62 5.91 -2.50
C THR A 213 -0.77 5.56 -1.29
N TRP A 214 0.35 4.86 -1.52
CA TRP A 214 1.38 4.68 -0.49
C TRP A 214 2.75 5.03 -1.04
N SER A 215 3.69 5.26 -0.14
CA SER A 215 5.03 5.77 -0.45
C SER A 215 6.04 4.72 -0.95
N GLY A 216 5.59 3.49 -1.24
CA GLY A 216 6.45 2.43 -1.76
C GLY A 216 7.36 1.80 -0.72
N ASP A 217 8.47 1.24 -1.16
CA ASP A 217 9.37 0.38 -0.42
C ASP A 217 10.36 1.18 0.45
N ILE A 218 9.84 1.93 1.40
CA ILE A 218 10.60 2.79 2.31
C ILE A 218 11.44 1.99 3.32
N GLY A 219 12.53 2.57 3.81
CA GLY A 219 13.40 1.92 4.79
C GLY A 219 12.79 1.84 6.19
N THR A 220 13.15 0.79 6.93
CA THR A 220 12.83 0.65 8.35
C THR A 220 13.81 1.45 9.19
N ARG A 221 13.69 2.78 9.14
CA ARG A 221 14.60 3.74 9.78
C ARG A 221 13.83 4.93 10.34
N TRP A 222 14.40 5.59 11.34
CA TRP A 222 13.81 6.78 11.96
C TRP A 222 13.72 7.96 10.99
N GLU A 223 14.71 8.11 10.11
CA GLU A 223 14.75 9.15 9.08
C GLU A 223 13.64 8.94 8.05
N ASP A 224 13.42 7.69 7.64
CA ASP A 224 12.32 7.35 6.73
C ASP A 224 10.98 7.65 7.39
N MET A 225 10.78 7.24 8.66
CA MET A 225 9.56 7.57 9.41
C MET A 225 9.31 9.08 9.46
N LYS A 226 10.35 9.89 9.74
CA LYS A 226 10.23 11.35 9.74
C LYS A 226 9.84 11.88 8.37
N ALA A 227 10.48 11.40 7.31
CA ALA A 227 10.22 11.82 5.93
C ALA A 227 8.77 11.51 5.50
N GLN A 228 8.17 10.43 6.02
CA GLN A 228 6.79 10.08 5.72
C GLN A 228 5.77 11.11 6.21
N ILE A 229 6.08 11.88 7.26
CA ILE A 229 5.17 12.92 7.75
C ILE A 229 4.99 13.98 6.65
N SER A 230 6.08 14.59 6.21
CA SER A 230 6.02 15.60 5.14
C SER A 230 5.59 15.02 3.79
N ALA A 231 5.90 13.77 3.48
CA ALA A 231 5.43 13.10 2.27
C ALA A 231 3.88 13.07 2.22
N GLY A 232 3.23 12.62 3.29
CA GLY A 232 1.76 12.61 3.37
C GLY A 232 1.14 14.01 3.26
N LEU A 233 1.77 15.01 3.86
CA LEU A 233 1.34 16.41 3.76
C LEU A 233 1.43 16.94 2.33
N ASN A 234 2.49 16.59 1.60
CA ASN A 234 2.66 16.99 0.20
C ASN A 234 1.63 16.32 -0.72
N PHE A 235 1.28 15.06 -0.49
CA PHE A 235 0.18 14.40 -1.21
C PHE A 235 -1.16 15.11 -0.98
N ALA A 236 -1.45 15.47 0.27
CA ALA A 236 -2.66 16.22 0.61
C ALA A 236 -2.70 17.59 -0.09
N MET A 237 -1.58 18.33 -0.10
CA MET A 237 -1.46 19.61 -0.80
C MET A 237 -1.58 19.48 -2.32
N SER A 238 -1.25 18.30 -2.86
CA SER A 238 -1.40 17.98 -4.29
C SER A 238 -2.82 17.52 -4.66
N GLY A 239 -3.77 17.54 -3.73
CA GLY A 239 -5.16 17.14 -3.97
C GLY A 239 -5.36 15.61 -3.95
N ILE A 240 -4.44 14.83 -3.37
CA ILE A 240 -4.58 13.38 -3.17
C ILE A 240 -4.90 13.14 -1.69
N PRO A 241 -6.20 12.98 -1.31
CA PRO A 241 -6.62 13.01 0.09
C PRO A 241 -6.36 11.71 0.85
N TYR A 242 -6.24 10.58 0.14
CA TYR A 242 -6.06 9.27 0.75
C TYR A 242 -4.64 8.77 0.51
N TRP A 243 -3.84 8.85 1.56
CA TRP A 243 -2.46 8.45 1.55
C TRP A 243 -2.15 7.51 2.73
N THR A 244 -1.14 6.69 2.57
CA THR A 244 -0.59 5.83 3.60
C THR A 244 0.91 5.57 3.36
N MET A 245 1.49 4.76 4.20
CA MET A 245 2.85 4.25 4.14
C MET A 245 2.86 2.81 4.66
N ASP A 246 3.96 2.11 4.48
CA ASP A 246 4.22 0.86 5.16
C ASP A 246 4.59 1.14 6.62
N ILE A 247 3.64 0.97 7.55
CA ILE A 247 3.92 1.14 8.99
C ILE A 247 5.01 0.16 9.40
N GLY A 248 6.10 0.70 9.97
CA GLY A 248 7.29 -0.04 10.34
C GLY A 248 8.38 -0.08 9.24
N GLY A 249 8.13 0.52 8.08
CA GLY A 249 9.00 0.49 6.91
C GLY A 249 8.97 -0.85 6.16
N PHE A 250 9.20 -0.84 4.86
CA PHE A 250 9.22 -2.05 4.02
C PHE A 250 10.59 -2.74 4.03
N CYS A 251 11.64 -2.01 3.66
CA CYS A 251 13.02 -2.53 3.57
C CYS A 251 13.66 -2.58 4.95
N VAL A 252 13.79 -3.79 5.51
CA VAL A 252 14.27 -3.97 6.88
C VAL A 252 15.78 -4.09 6.92
N GLU A 253 16.44 -3.31 7.81
CA GLU A 253 17.87 -3.42 8.06
C GLU A 253 18.24 -4.80 8.64
N ASN A 254 19.34 -5.37 8.16
CA ASN A 254 19.81 -6.70 8.56
C ASN A 254 19.98 -6.85 10.08
N ARG A 255 20.35 -5.77 10.79
CA ARG A 255 20.51 -5.78 12.26
C ARG A 255 19.18 -6.10 12.98
N TYR A 256 18.06 -5.61 12.49
CA TYR A 256 16.74 -5.91 13.05
C TYR A 256 16.30 -7.34 12.75
N VAL A 257 16.60 -7.83 11.52
CA VAL A 257 16.38 -9.23 11.15
C VAL A 257 17.17 -10.17 12.08
N ALA A 258 18.44 -9.86 12.31
CA ALA A 258 19.29 -10.63 13.22
C ALA A 258 18.76 -10.56 14.67
N GLY A 259 18.32 -9.39 15.11
CA GLY A 259 17.74 -9.19 16.44
C GLY A 259 16.50 -10.04 16.69
N GLN A 260 15.57 -10.11 15.72
CA GLN A 260 14.39 -10.96 15.85
C GLN A 260 14.74 -12.46 15.82
N LYS A 261 15.66 -12.87 14.95
CA LYS A 261 16.15 -14.27 14.93
C LYS A 261 16.74 -14.68 16.29
N GLN A 262 17.56 -13.80 16.90
CA GLN A 262 18.09 -14.02 18.24
C GLN A 262 16.97 -14.14 19.28
N TRP A 263 16.01 -13.21 19.27
CA TRP A 263 14.84 -13.26 20.16
C TRP A 263 14.06 -14.57 20.01
N ASN A 264 13.80 -15.00 18.77
CA ASN A 264 13.05 -16.23 18.53
C ASN A 264 13.78 -17.47 19.06
N ALA A 265 15.11 -17.50 18.97
CA ALA A 265 15.94 -18.60 19.44
C ALA A 265 16.14 -18.62 20.95
N THR A 266 16.35 -17.46 21.58
CA THR A 266 16.84 -17.38 22.98
C THR A 266 15.89 -16.67 23.93
N LYS A 267 14.88 -15.96 23.41
CA LYS A 267 14.02 -15.02 24.15
C LYS A 267 14.79 -13.89 24.84
N THR A 268 16.03 -13.62 24.37
CA THR A 268 16.85 -12.50 24.85
C THR A 268 16.78 -11.35 23.85
N GLU A 269 16.35 -10.19 24.32
CA GLU A 269 16.29 -8.98 23.52
C GLU A 269 17.66 -8.30 23.47
N ASN A 270 18.18 -8.06 22.27
CA ASN A 270 19.35 -7.22 22.05
C ASN A 270 18.95 -5.75 21.78
N ALA A 271 19.95 -4.87 21.72
CA ALA A 271 19.74 -3.43 21.52
C ALA A 271 19.00 -3.12 20.19
N ASP A 272 19.39 -3.78 19.10
CA ASP A 272 18.80 -3.57 17.79
C ASP A 272 17.32 -4.00 17.76
N TYR A 273 16.98 -5.12 18.39
CA TYR A 273 15.61 -5.59 18.43
C TYR A 273 14.72 -4.73 19.34
N LYS A 274 15.30 -4.20 20.42
CA LYS A 274 14.64 -3.22 21.28
C LYS A 274 14.33 -1.93 20.52
N GLU A 275 15.29 -1.44 19.74
CA GLU A 275 15.10 -0.27 18.87
C GLU A 275 14.01 -0.53 17.84
N TRP A 276 14.03 -1.68 17.15
CA TRP A 276 13.03 -2.05 16.15
C TRP A 276 11.60 -2.09 16.73
N ARG A 277 11.45 -2.59 17.97
CA ARG A 277 10.17 -2.58 18.69
C ARG A 277 9.69 -1.15 18.97
N GLU A 278 10.59 -0.27 19.42
CA GLU A 278 10.24 1.13 19.65
C GLU A 278 9.89 1.85 18.33
N LEU A 279 10.66 1.62 17.28
CA LEU A 279 10.40 2.17 15.96
C LEU A 279 8.99 1.78 15.45
N ASN A 280 8.65 0.49 15.53
CA ASN A 280 7.32 0.04 15.16
C ASN A 280 6.23 0.67 16.04
N ALA A 281 6.42 0.72 17.35
CA ALA A 281 5.45 1.35 18.26
C ALA A 281 5.21 2.81 17.91
N ARG A 282 6.27 3.59 17.63
CA ARG A 282 6.16 5.00 17.20
C ARG A 282 5.52 5.14 15.83
N TRP A 283 5.82 4.24 14.92
CA TRP A 283 5.22 4.27 13.58
C TRP A 283 3.72 3.93 13.62
N TYR A 284 3.30 3.00 14.48
CA TYR A 284 1.89 2.73 14.72
C TYR A 284 1.16 3.90 15.38
N GLN A 285 1.83 4.65 16.29
CA GLN A 285 1.29 5.88 16.86
C GLN A 285 1.02 6.92 15.77
N PHE A 286 1.99 7.17 14.90
CA PHE A 286 1.83 8.04 13.74
C PHE A 286 0.75 7.52 12.78
N GLY A 287 0.82 6.24 12.42
CA GLY A 287 -0.12 5.60 11.51
C GLY A 287 -1.58 5.68 11.93
N ALA A 288 -1.87 5.75 13.23
CA ALA A 288 -3.24 5.91 13.72
C ALA A 288 -3.89 7.23 13.26
N PHE A 289 -3.10 8.23 12.88
CA PHE A 289 -3.52 9.55 12.43
C PHE A 289 -3.13 9.83 10.96
N VAL A 290 -3.16 8.82 10.11
CA VAL A 290 -3.09 8.97 8.64
C VAL A 290 -4.37 8.47 8.00
N PRO A 291 -4.70 8.87 6.76
CA PRO A 291 -5.96 8.49 6.13
C PRO A 291 -6.21 6.98 6.07
N LEU A 292 -5.21 6.17 5.73
CA LEU A 292 -5.30 4.72 5.71
C LEU A 292 -4.30 4.09 6.69
N TYR A 293 -4.80 3.35 7.68
CA TYR A 293 -4.00 2.68 8.71
C TYR A 293 -3.63 1.27 8.25
N ARG A 294 -2.36 1.06 7.86
CA ARG A 294 -1.90 -0.15 7.20
C ARG A 294 -0.47 -0.50 7.62
N ALA A 295 -0.23 -1.75 8.02
CA ALA A 295 1.10 -2.28 8.26
C ALA A 295 1.50 -3.23 7.13
N HIS A 296 2.72 -3.08 6.63
CA HIS A 296 3.31 -3.93 5.60
C HIS A 296 4.83 -3.85 5.64
N GLY A 297 5.52 -4.88 5.14
CA GLY A 297 6.97 -4.88 5.01
C GLY A 297 7.57 -6.27 4.83
N GLN A 298 8.87 -6.30 4.54
CA GLN A 298 9.66 -7.52 4.54
C GLN A 298 9.73 -8.13 5.94
N TYR A 299 10.22 -9.39 6.05
CA TYR A 299 10.54 -9.99 7.33
C TYR A 299 11.51 -9.07 8.13
N PRO A 300 11.28 -8.88 9.43
CA PRO A 300 10.39 -9.56 10.39
C PRO A 300 8.90 -9.27 10.18
N PHE A 301 8.05 -10.25 10.56
CA PHE A 301 6.60 -10.12 10.48
C PHE A 301 6.06 -8.93 11.27
N ARG A 302 4.95 -8.34 10.80
CA ARG A 302 4.34 -7.12 11.34
C ARG A 302 3.06 -7.36 12.13
N GLU A 303 2.63 -8.61 12.26
CA GLU A 303 1.55 -8.93 13.19
C GLU A 303 1.95 -8.47 14.59
N ILE A 304 1.01 -7.86 15.31
CA ILE A 304 1.32 -7.13 16.56
C ILE A 304 2.06 -8.01 17.58
N TRP A 305 1.70 -9.29 17.67
CA TRP A 305 2.37 -10.27 18.55
C TRP A 305 3.76 -10.72 18.06
N GLU A 306 4.06 -10.50 16.79
CA GLU A 306 5.42 -10.72 16.25
C GLU A 306 6.35 -9.54 16.50
N ILE A 307 5.81 -8.33 16.63
CA ILE A 307 6.57 -7.15 17.03
C ILE A 307 7.04 -7.31 18.47
N ALA A 308 6.14 -7.67 19.38
CA ALA A 308 6.46 -7.85 20.79
C ALA A 308 5.45 -8.80 21.45
N PRO A 309 5.85 -9.56 22.50
CA PRO A 309 4.93 -10.42 23.24
C PRO A 309 3.87 -9.61 23.99
N GLU A 310 2.74 -10.25 24.28
CA GLU A 310 1.71 -9.69 25.13
C GLU A 310 2.30 -9.27 26.49
N GLY A 311 1.92 -8.10 26.97
CA GLY A 311 2.51 -7.52 28.19
C GLY A 311 3.73 -6.63 27.96
N HIS A 312 4.40 -6.72 26.83
CA HIS A 312 5.52 -5.82 26.51
C HIS A 312 4.99 -4.40 26.21
N PRO A 313 5.69 -3.31 26.64
CA PRO A 313 5.22 -1.93 26.40
C PRO A 313 4.96 -1.60 24.93
N ALA A 314 5.78 -2.10 24.01
CA ALA A 314 5.56 -1.91 22.57
C ALA A 314 4.26 -2.57 22.10
N TYR A 315 3.97 -3.81 22.53
CA TYR A 315 2.70 -4.48 22.24
C TYR A 315 1.50 -3.68 22.78
N GLN A 316 1.57 -3.27 24.04
CA GLN A 316 0.51 -2.49 24.67
C GLN A 316 0.25 -1.17 23.93
N SER A 317 1.33 -0.47 23.54
CA SER A 317 1.23 0.76 22.76
C SER A 317 0.55 0.53 21.40
N VAL A 318 1.01 -0.48 20.65
CA VAL A 318 0.43 -0.79 19.31
C VAL A 318 -1.04 -1.17 19.42
N VAL A 319 -1.42 -2.01 20.38
CA VAL A 319 -2.82 -2.39 20.63
C VAL A 319 -3.65 -1.18 21.04
N TYR A 320 -3.13 -0.30 21.91
CA TYR A 320 -3.82 0.90 22.34
C TYR A 320 -4.13 1.82 21.14
N TYR A 321 -3.13 2.14 20.30
CA TYR A 321 -3.33 3.02 19.15
C TYR A 321 -4.18 2.38 18.06
N THR A 322 -4.12 1.06 17.90
CA THR A 322 -5.03 0.35 17.02
C THR A 322 -6.49 0.49 17.50
N LYS A 323 -6.76 0.28 18.79
CA LYS A 323 -8.10 0.48 19.36
C LYS A 323 -8.56 1.95 19.31
N LEU A 324 -7.64 2.89 19.58
CA LEU A 324 -7.92 4.32 19.46
C LEU A 324 -8.35 4.67 18.04
N ARG A 325 -7.66 4.14 17.03
CA ARG A 325 -8.04 4.33 15.61
C ARG A 325 -9.48 3.90 15.35
N TYR A 326 -9.88 2.76 15.89
CA TYR A 326 -11.26 2.29 15.74
C TYR A 326 -12.27 3.11 16.52
N ASN A 327 -11.92 3.61 17.70
CA ASN A 327 -12.76 4.54 18.45
C ASN A 327 -12.96 5.88 17.69
N MET A 328 -11.98 6.30 16.90
CA MET A 328 -12.07 7.48 16.05
C MET A 328 -12.82 7.22 14.72
N MET A 329 -13.31 6.01 14.45
CA MET A 329 -13.93 5.69 13.16
C MET A 329 -15.09 6.63 12.77
N PRO A 330 -16.01 7.04 13.67
CA PRO A 330 -17.04 8.00 13.31
C PRO A 330 -16.48 9.36 12.85
N TYR A 331 -15.42 9.83 13.52
CA TYR A 331 -14.73 11.05 13.12
C TYR A 331 -14.07 10.89 11.76
N ILE A 332 -13.32 9.81 11.54
CA ILE A 332 -12.62 9.52 10.28
C ILE A 332 -13.61 9.37 9.13
N TYR A 333 -14.75 8.72 9.37
CA TYR A 333 -15.80 8.58 8.37
C TYR A 333 -16.43 9.94 8.01
N SER A 334 -16.58 10.83 9.00
CA SER A 334 -17.01 12.21 8.75
C SER A 334 -16.00 13.00 7.93
N LEU A 335 -14.70 12.81 8.17
CA LEU A 335 -13.64 13.40 7.33
C LEU A 335 -13.69 12.89 5.89
N ALA A 336 -13.97 11.60 5.70
CA ALA A 336 -14.18 11.03 4.37
C ALA A 336 -15.42 11.65 3.68
N GLY A 337 -16.49 11.92 4.44
CA GLY A 337 -17.63 12.68 3.95
C GLY A 337 -17.25 14.10 3.55
N MET A 338 -16.46 14.81 4.34
CA MET A 338 -15.96 16.14 4.01
C MET A 338 -15.08 16.10 2.74
N THR A 339 -14.27 15.05 2.57
CA THR A 339 -13.47 14.86 1.36
C THR A 339 -14.36 14.72 0.12
N TRP A 340 -15.45 13.96 0.22
CA TRP A 340 -16.38 13.74 -0.88
C TRP A 340 -17.23 14.96 -1.23
N PHE A 341 -17.76 15.66 -0.22
CA PHE A 341 -18.73 16.73 -0.42
C PHE A 341 -18.11 18.13 -0.50
N ASN A 342 -16.89 18.31 0.04
CA ASN A 342 -16.29 19.62 0.22
C ASN A 342 -14.83 19.68 -0.26
N ASP A 343 -14.36 18.67 -1.03
CA ASP A 343 -12.96 18.59 -1.52
C ASP A 343 -11.90 18.72 -0.39
N TYR A 344 -12.24 18.24 0.81
CA TYR A 344 -11.38 18.33 1.98
C TYR A 344 -10.24 17.31 1.91
N THR A 345 -9.11 17.63 2.53
CA THR A 345 -8.01 16.67 2.73
C THR A 345 -7.87 16.34 4.21
N ILE A 346 -7.73 15.04 4.54
CA ILE A 346 -7.81 14.54 5.92
C ILE A 346 -6.55 14.91 6.72
N MET A 347 -5.38 14.75 6.10
CA MET A 347 -4.07 15.05 6.66
C MET A 347 -3.60 16.40 6.08
N ARG A 348 -3.50 17.44 6.91
CA ARG A 348 -3.31 18.81 6.43
C ARG A 348 -2.07 19.45 7.05
N PRO A 349 -1.10 19.96 6.29
CA PRO A 349 -0.03 20.77 6.85
C PRO A 349 -0.61 22.03 7.51
N LEU A 350 0.03 22.52 8.57
CA LEU A 350 -0.46 23.66 9.34
C LEU A 350 -0.68 24.90 8.48
N VAL A 351 0.13 25.08 7.44
CA VAL A 351 0.01 26.21 6.50
C VAL A 351 -1.33 26.28 5.77
N MET A 352 -2.05 25.17 5.62
CA MET A 352 -3.39 25.17 4.98
C MET A 352 -4.49 25.74 5.87
N ASP A 353 -4.33 25.63 7.19
CA ASP A 353 -5.38 25.99 8.15
C ASP A 353 -5.01 27.26 8.96
N PHE A 354 -3.73 27.62 9.01
CA PHE A 354 -3.21 28.80 9.77
C PHE A 354 -2.43 29.75 8.85
N THR A 355 -3.06 30.17 7.78
CA THR A 355 -2.42 30.94 6.70
C THR A 355 -1.85 32.30 7.11
N ALA A 356 -2.37 32.91 8.19
CA ALA A 356 -1.88 34.17 8.71
C ALA A 356 -0.60 34.05 9.55
N ASP A 357 -0.29 32.84 10.02
CA ASP A 357 0.89 32.58 10.84
C ASP A 357 2.06 32.09 9.96
N THR A 358 2.97 33.00 9.65
CA THR A 358 4.14 32.68 8.79
C THR A 358 5.12 31.68 9.41
N GLN A 359 5.07 31.45 10.72
CA GLN A 359 5.91 30.46 11.40
C GLN A 359 5.59 29.01 10.96
N VAL A 360 4.36 28.74 10.53
CA VAL A 360 3.93 27.40 10.12
C VAL A 360 4.37 27.01 8.71
N ASN A 361 4.87 27.95 7.88
CA ASN A 361 5.15 27.74 6.47
C ASN A 361 6.09 26.55 6.19
N ASN A 362 7.02 26.26 7.09
CA ASN A 362 8.02 25.21 6.92
C ASN A 362 7.94 24.12 8.00
N ILE A 363 6.84 24.02 8.74
CA ILE A 363 6.64 22.94 9.70
C ILE A 363 6.15 21.70 8.95
N GLY A 364 7.07 20.77 8.71
CA GLY A 364 6.80 19.52 7.96
C GLY A 364 6.59 18.28 8.84
N ASP A 365 6.55 18.43 10.18
CA ASP A 365 6.48 17.32 11.13
C ASP A 365 5.38 17.49 12.19
N GLN A 366 4.49 18.46 11.97
CA GLN A 366 3.22 18.66 12.67
C GLN A 366 2.12 18.94 11.65
N TYR A 367 0.91 18.46 11.93
CA TYR A 367 -0.20 18.60 11.00
C TYR A 367 -1.55 18.51 11.71
N MET A 368 -2.60 18.96 11.02
CA MET A 368 -3.97 18.72 11.42
C MET A 368 -4.47 17.41 10.81
N PHE A 369 -5.04 16.54 11.64
CA PHE A 369 -5.80 15.37 11.20
C PHE A 369 -7.30 15.70 11.35
N GLY A 370 -7.86 16.21 10.27
CA GLY A 370 -9.14 16.92 10.31
C GLY A 370 -9.07 18.19 11.16
N PRO A 371 -10.20 18.82 11.45
CA PRO A 371 -10.22 20.10 12.17
C PRO A 371 -9.95 19.99 13.67
N SER A 372 -9.95 18.79 14.27
CA SER A 372 -9.96 18.64 15.73
C SER A 372 -8.67 18.10 16.35
N PHE A 373 -7.75 17.52 15.57
CA PHE A 373 -6.53 16.93 16.12
C PHE A 373 -5.28 17.53 15.47
N MET A 374 -4.44 18.19 16.28
CA MET A 374 -3.08 18.50 15.89
C MET A 374 -2.16 17.33 16.27
N VAL A 375 -1.45 16.79 15.30
CA VAL A 375 -0.63 15.57 15.44
C VAL A 375 0.84 15.93 15.31
N SER A 376 1.63 15.48 16.26
CA SER A 376 3.07 15.76 16.36
C SER A 376 3.83 14.47 16.68
N PRO A 377 4.12 13.63 15.68
CA PRO A 377 4.74 12.32 15.90
C PRO A 377 6.13 12.43 16.56
N VAL A 378 6.45 11.49 17.44
CA VAL A 378 7.82 11.31 17.97
C VAL A 378 8.55 10.34 17.04
N TYR A 379 9.63 10.79 16.41
CA TYR A 379 10.33 10.11 15.32
C TYR A 379 11.84 9.96 15.56
N ARG A 380 12.27 9.89 16.83
CA ARG A 380 13.66 9.58 17.20
C ARG A 380 13.69 8.49 18.26
N TYR A 381 14.67 7.61 18.14
CA TYR A 381 14.88 6.56 19.14
C TYR A 381 15.18 7.13 20.51
N GLY A 382 14.49 6.64 21.50
CA GLY A 382 14.69 7.03 22.89
C GLY A 382 14.01 8.32 23.32
N ASP A 383 13.50 9.13 22.42
CA ASP A 383 12.80 10.37 22.77
C ASP A 383 11.49 10.08 23.50
N ARG A 384 11.24 10.83 24.57
CA ARG A 384 10.00 10.75 25.36
C ARG A 384 9.18 12.05 25.33
N SER A 385 9.71 13.07 24.71
CA SER A 385 9.09 14.37 24.49
C SER A 385 9.61 15.02 23.24
N ARG A 386 8.90 15.99 22.72
CA ARG A 386 9.34 16.88 21.65
C ARG A 386 8.74 18.28 21.84
N GLU A 387 9.35 19.27 21.25
CA GLU A 387 8.77 20.61 21.14
C GLU A 387 7.63 20.61 20.12
N ILE A 388 6.56 21.34 20.43
CA ILE A 388 5.38 21.53 19.61
C ILE A 388 5.16 23.02 19.43
N TYR A 389 4.96 23.45 18.19
CA TYR A 389 4.52 24.81 17.89
C TYR A 389 2.98 24.84 17.88
N PHE A 390 2.41 25.78 18.63
CA PHE A 390 0.97 26.07 18.58
C PHE A 390 0.73 27.26 17.67
N PRO A 391 0.08 27.07 16.51
CA PRO A 391 -0.20 28.15 15.58
C PRO A 391 -1.05 29.23 16.20
N GLN A 392 -0.81 30.48 15.76
CA GLN A 392 -1.69 31.59 16.10
C GLN A 392 -2.98 31.44 15.29
N ALA A 393 -4.10 31.34 15.98
CA ALA A 393 -5.43 31.41 15.40
C ALA A 393 -6.05 32.75 15.71
N GLU A 394 -6.70 33.37 14.72
CA GLU A 394 -7.64 34.46 14.99
C GLU A 394 -8.82 33.83 15.73
N GLY A 395 -9.08 34.30 16.95
CA GLY A 395 -10.08 33.78 17.88
C GLY A 395 -11.53 34.01 17.44
#